data_b406d7f42064862a5f717ec677899f76
#
_entry.id   b406d7f42064862a5f717ec677899f76
#
_cell.length_a   1.000
_cell.length_b   1.000
_cell.length_c   1.000
_cell.angle_alpha   90.00
_cell.angle_beta   90.00
_cell.angle_gamma   90.00
#
_symmetry.space_group_name_H-M   'P 1'
#
loop_
_entity.id
_entity.type
_entity.pdbx_description
1 polymer ?
#
loop_
_entity_poly.entity_id
_entity_poly.type
_entity_poly.pdbx_seq_one_letter_code
_entity_poly.pdbx_strand_id
1 'polypeptide(L)'
;AGNVLRTNTDLKLSFRIPPGVDSEYATARAKEILEKDPPYGAEVTFTPDSCADGFHAPPLDGPISEAINDASMELTGLPPLATWTGGTIPFMSMMQGKYPEAMFLCTGTSGPGNNAHGPDEKLHIPSSKRLTVALSATIAAISENL
;
A
#
# COMPACT_ATOMS: atom_id res chain seq x y z
N ALA A 1 -27.59 1.87 28.82
CA ALA A 1 -26.24 1.86 29.37
C ALA A 1 -26.39 1.75 30.87
N GLY A 2 -25.92 0.66 31.47
CA GLY A 2 -25.96 0.46 32.90
C GLY A 2 -24.76 1.12 33.59
N ASN A 3 -24.83 1.27 34.91
CA ASN A 3 -23.74 1.77 35.74
C ASN A 3 -22.66 0.70 36.02
N VAL A 4 -22.43 -0.17 35.05
CA VAL A 4 -21.43 -1.26 35.19
C VAL A 4 -20.10 -0.76 34.63
N LEU A 5 -19.08 -0.73 35.45
CA LEU A 5 -17.71 -0.45 35.02
C LEU A 5 -17.18 -1.67 34.27
N ARG A 6 -16.51 -1.39 33.14
CA ARG A 6 -15.80 -2.44 32.41
C ARG A 6 -14.55 -2.85 33.17
N THR A 7 -14.27 -4.13 33.22
CA THR A 7 -13.07 -4.68 33.86
C THR A 7 -11.84 -4.59 32.97
N ASN A 8 -12.05 -4.56 31.66
CA ASN A 8 -10.99 -4.45 30.65
C ASN A 8 -11.49 -3.71 29.39
N THR A 9 -10.56 -3.27 28.60
CA THR A 9 -10.80 -2.71 27.26
C THR A 9 -9.73 -3.23 26.31
N ASP A 10 -10.15 -3.87 25.23
CA ASP A 10 -9.26 -4.36 24.21
C ASP A 10 -9.30 -3.41 23.01
N LEU A 11 -8.11 -3.06 22.50
CA LEU A 11 -7.94 -2.20 21.33
C LEU A 11 -7.11 -2.95 20.28
N LYS A 12 -7.61 -3.02 19.05
CA LYS A 12 -6.79 -3.45 17.91
C LYS A 12 -6.18 -2.23 17.26
N LEU A 13 -4.85 -2.14 17.29
CA LEU A 13 -4.08 -1.06 16.68
C LEU A 13 -3.48 -1.52 15.36
N SER A 14 -3.56 -0.67 14.35
CA SER A 14 -2.90 -0.90 13.06
C SER A 14 -1.95 0.27 12.78
N PHE A 15 -0.67 -0.03 12.72
CA PHE A 15 0.38 0.95 12.41
C PHE A 15 0.86 0.75 10.99
N ARG A 16 1.06 1.84 10.27
CA ARG A 16 1.80 1.84 9.01
C ARG A 16 3.16 2.46 9.26
N ILE A 17 4.21 1.72 8.94
CA ILE A 17 5.59 2.17 9.10
C ILE A 17 6.17 2.62 7.74
N PRO A 18 7.07 3.61 7.73
CA PRO A 18 7.71 4.03 6.49
C PRO A 18 8.68 2.96 5.97
N PRO A 19 8.99 2.98 4.66
CA PRO A 19 10.06 2.16 4.12
C PRO A 19 11.40 2.40 4.83
N GLY A 20 12.17 1.34 5.02
CA GLY A 20 13.47 1.40 5.71
C GLY A 20 13.41 1.29 7.23
N VAL A 21 12.21 1.19 7.80
CA VAL A 21 12.04 0.84 9.22
C VAL A 21 11.78 -0.65 9.34
N ASP A 22 12.59 -1.32 10.13
CA ASP A 22 12.43 -2.73 10.48
C ASP A 22 11.15 -2.94 11.30
N SER A 23 10.27 -3.81 10.84
CA SER A 23 8.95 -4.02 11.42
C SER A 23 8.99 -4.74 12.76
N GLU A 24 9.95 -5.63 12.97
CA GLU A 24 10.12 -6.33 14.23
C GLU A 24 10.63 -5.36 15.30
N TYR A 25 11.60 -4.51 14.95
CA TYR A 25 12.09 -3.44 15.83
C TYR A 25 10.97 -2.46 16.19
N ALA A 26 10.19 -2.00 15.21
CA ALA A 26 9.07 -1.10 15.44
C ALA A 26 8.02 -1.72 16.38
N THR A 27 7.72 -3.01 16.20
CA THR A 27 6.80 -3.77 17.04
C THR A 27 7.32 -3.89 18.49
N ALA A 28 8.61 -4.22 18.67
CA ALA A 28 9.23 -4.30 19.98
C ALA A 28 9.22 -2.94 20.71
N ARG A 29 9.48 -1.86 19.97
CA ARG A 29 9.42 -0.49 20.54
C ARG A 29 7.99 -0.08 20.91
N ALA A 30 7.00 -0.43 20.09
CA ALA A 30 5.59 -0.18 20.43
C ALA A 30 5.20 -0.91 21.73
N LYS A 31 5.58 -2.17 21.87
CA LYS A 31 5.37 -2.96 23.09
C LYS A 31 6.01 -2.28 24.31
N GLU A 32 7.28 -1.96 24.23
CA GLU A 32 8.00 -1.30 25.31
C GLU A 32 7.32 0.01 25.76
N ILE A 33 6.94 0.87 24.80
CA ILE A 33 6.31 2.15 25.09
C ILE A 33 4.94 1.99 25.74
N LEU A 34 4.13 1.06 25.25
CA LEU A 34 2.76 0.87 25.73
C LEU A 34 2.70 0.20 27.11
N GLU A 35 3.66 -0.66 27.44
CA GLU A 35 3.67 -1.42 28.69
C GLU A 35 4.51 -0.76 29.81
N LYS A 36 5.39 0.20 29.47
CA LYS A 36 6.42 0.69 30.41
C LYS A 36 5.88 1.45 31.63
N ASP A 37 4.92 2.31 31.44
CA ASP A 37 4.39 3.17 32.52
C ASP A 37 2.96 3.63 32.17
N PRO A 38 1.99 2.71 32.19
CA PRO A 38 0.62 3.04 31.83
C PRO A 38 0.02 4.03 32.84
N PRO A 39 -0.73 5.05 32.37
CA PRO A 39 -1.34 6.02 33.25
C PRO A 39 -2.33 5.38 34.21
N TYR A 40 -2.49 5.99 35.40
CA TYR A 40 -3.45 5.60 36.44
C TYR A 40 -3.25 4.18 36.99
N GLY A 41 -2.06 3.60 36.88
CA GLY A 41 -1.78 2.25 37.35
C GLY A 41 -2.53 1.16 36.57
N ALA A 42 -2.90 1.44 35.34
CA ALA A 42 -3.50 0.45 34.45
C ALA A 42 -2.52 -0.69 34.14
N GLU A 43 -3.02 -1.90 34.01
CA GLU A 43 -2.26 -3.03 33.50
C GLU A 43 -2.46 -3.10 32.00
N VAL A 44 -1.39 -2.96 31.22
CA VAL A 44 -1.42 -3.01 29.76
C VAL A 44 -0.63 -4.19 29.26
N THR A 45 -1.24 -4.99 28.38
CA THR A 45 -0.58 -6.08 27.67
C THR A 45 -0.68 -5.82 26.18
N PHE A 46 0.47 -5.75 25.49
CA PHE A 46 0.53 -5.63 24.06
C PHE A 46 0.91 -6.97 23.41
N THR A 47 0.01 -7.48 22.59
CA THR A 47 0.22 -8.73 21.85
C THR A 47 0.31 -8.42 20.36
N PRO A 48 1.48 -8.57 19.73
CA PRO A 48 1.61 -8.37 18.29
C PRO A 48 0.86 -9.48 17.53
N ASP A 49 0.16 -9.10 16.48
CA ASP A 49 -0.58 -10.02 15.59
C ASP A 49 0.30 -10.37 14.37
N SER A 50 0.76 -9.34 13.65
CA SER A 50 1.64 -9.47 12.48
C SER A 50 2.43 -8.20 12.27
N CYS A 51 3.59 -8.33 11.63
CA CYS A 51 4.37 -7.18 11.18
C CYS A 51 4.92 -7.45 9.77
N ALA A 52 5.17 -6.36 9.03
CA ALA A 52 5.82 -6.41 7.73
C ALA A 52 6.50 -5.07 7.44
N ASP A 53 7.61 -5.13 6.73
CA ASP A 53 8.37 -3.95 6.34
C ASP A 53 7.63 -3.10 5.31
N GLY A 54 7.97 -1.81 5.27
CA GLY A 54 7.49 -0.91 4.23
C GLY A 54 8.12 -1.24 2.88
N PHE A 55 7.37 -0.96 1.81
CA PHE A 55 7.83 -1.10 0.44
C PHE A 55 8.19 0.26 -0.15
N HIS A 56 9.36 0.34 -0.77
CA HIS A 56 9.82 1.49 -1.54
C HIS A 56 10.01 1.08 -3.00
N ALA A 57 9.06 1.47 -3.86
CA ALA A 57 9.16 1.17 -5.28
C ALA A 57 10.38 1.88 -5.88
N PRO A 58 11.28 1.18 -6.57
CA PRO A 58 12.29 1.83 -7.38
C PRO A 58 11.63 2.66 -8.47
N PRO A 59 12.30 3.71 -8.98
CA PRO A 59 11.80 4.47 -10.11
C PRO A 59 11.54 3.57 -11.32
N LEU A 60 10.45 3.85 -12.04
CA LEU A 60 10.24 3.26 -13.36
C LEU A 60 11.06 4.05 -14.38
N ASP A 61 11.93 3.38 -15.09
CA ASP A 61 12.81 3.99 -16.09
C ASP A 61 12.89 3.12 -17.38
N GLY A 62 13.66 3.59 -18.36
CA GLY A 62 13.91 2.89 -19.60
C GLY A 62 12.64 2.51 -20.37
N PRO A 63 12.66 1.39 -21.09
CA PRO A 63 11.59 0.99 -22.01
C PRO A 63 10.21 0.87 -21.36
N ILE A 64 10.14 0.49 -20.09
CA ILE A 64 8.86 0.38 -19.36
C ILE A 64 8.22 1.76 -19.13
N SER A 65 9.05 2.77 -18.78
CA SER A 65 8.58 4.14 -18.58
C SER A 65 8.10 4.75 -19.90
N GLU A 66 8.82 4.51 -20.99
CA GLU A 66 8.44 4.96 -22.33
C GLU A 66 7.12 4.32 -22.77
N ALA A 67 6.99 3.00 -22.65
CA ALA A 67 5.77 2.28 -23.01
C ALA A 67 4.53 2.75 -22.21
N ILE A 68 4.69 3.04 -20.92
CA ILE A 68 3.62 3.60 -20.09
C ILE A 68 3.23 5.00 -20.56
N ASN A 69 4.22 5.84 -20.87
CA ASN A 69 3.99 7.19 -21.37
C ASN A 69 3.22 7.17 -22.70
N ASP A 70 3.66 6.35 -23.65
CA ASP A 70 3.06 6.27 -24.98
C ASP A 70 1.62 5.74 -24.89
N ALA A 71 1.39 4.68 -24.11
CA ALA A 71 0.04 4.16 -23.87
C ALA A 71 -0.88 5.21 -23.21
N SER A 72 -0.37 6.00 -22.28
CA SER A 72 -1.14 7.07 -21.63
C SER A 72 -1.48 8.18 -22.61
N MET A 73 -0.49 8.65 -23.37
CA MET A 73 -0.67 9.71 -24.37
C MET A 73 -1.66 9.32 -25.47
N GLU A 74 -1.57 8.09 -25.96
CA GLU A 74 -2.50 7.58 -27.00
C GLU A 74 -3.94 7.51 -26.48
N LEU A 75 -4.15 7.04 -25.26
CA LEU A 75 -5.50 6.79 -24.72
C LEU A 75 -6.15 8.00 -24.06
N THR A 76 -5.37 8.95 -23.58
CA THR A 76 -5.88 10.09 -22.79
C THR A 76 -5.44 11.45 -23.29
N GLY A 77 -4.42 11.52 -24.13
CA GLY A 77 -3.77 12.77 -24.54
C GLY A 77 -2.93 13.42 -23.43
N LEU A 78 -2.71 12.72 -22.30
CA LEU A 78 -1.99 13.23 -21.14
C LEU A 78 -0.90 12.24 -20.69
N PRO A 79 0.24 12.73 -20.20
CA PRO A 79 1.26 11.87 -19.63
C PRO A 79 0.75 11.19 -18.34
N PRO A 80 1.31 10.03 -17.97
CA PRO A 80 0.99 9.37 -16.70
C PRO A 80 1.46 10.23 -15.53
N LEU A 81 0.74 10.14 -14.43
CA LEU A 81 1.11 10.79 -13.18
C LEU A 81 1.40 9.74 -12.12
N ALA A 82 2.52 9.91 -11.42
CA ALA A 82 2.83 9.12 -10.23
C ALA A 82 2.15 9.74 -9.01
N THR A 83 1.57 8.90 -8.19
CA THR A 83 1.01 9.29 -6.89
C THR A 83 1.64 8.46 -5.78
N TRP A 84 1.65 9.02 -4.58
CA TRP A 84 2.14 8.33 -3.40
C TRP A 84 0.99 7.56 -2.75
N THR A 85 1.26 6.33 -2.34
CA THR A 85 0.33 5.52 -1.55
C THR A 85 0.96 5.11 -0.22
N GLY A 86 0.19 4.51 0.69
CA GLY A 86 0.72 4.04 1.96
C GLY A 86 1.83 3.00 1.78
N GLY A 87 2.92 3.12 2.55
CA GLY A 87 4.17 2.39 2.35
C GLY A 87 4.15 0.92 2.78
N THR A 88 3.18 0.46 3.58
CA THR A 88 3.17 -0.92 4.08
C THR A 88 2.25 -1.79 3.22
N ILE A 89 2.84 -2.51 2.29
CA ILE A 89 2.16 -3.50 1.44
C ILE A 89 2.98 -4.80 1.53
N PRO A 90 2.65 -5.72 2.45
CA PRO A 90 3.49 -6.90 2.75
C PRO A 90 3.85 -7.74 1.52
N PHE A 91 2.90 -7.92 0.59
CA PHE A 91 3.14 -8.65 -0.65
C PHE A 91 4.22 -7.98 -1.51
N MET A 92 4.21 -6.65 -1.62
CA MET A 92 5.19 -5.92 -2.44
C MET A 92 6.58 -5.96 -1.81
N SER A 93 6.67 -5.83 -0.49
CA SER A 93 7.93 -5.97 0.24
C SER A 93 8.53 -7.38 0.08
N MET A 94 7.71 -8.41 0.18
CA MET A 94 8.12 -9.80 -0.07
C MET A 94 8.62 -10.00 -1.51
N MET A 95 7.90 -9.47 -2.49
CA MET A 95 8.29 -9.57 -3.90
C MET A 95 9.60 -8.84 -4.20
N GLN A 96 9.79 -7.65 -3.63
CA GLN A 96 11.04 -6.90 -3.76
C GLN A 96 12.22 -7.67 -3.15
N GLY A 97 12.04 -8.27 -1.98
CA GLY A 97 13.07 -9.11 -1.35
C GLY A 97 13.44 -10.33 -2.19
N LYS A 98 12.48 -10.93 -2.89
CA LYS A 98 12.69 -12.09 -3.76
C LYS A 98 13.26 -11.72 -5.13
N TYR A 99 12.89 -10.56 -5.66
CA TYR A 99 13.28 -10.07 -6.98
C TYR A 99 13.77 -8.62 -6.88
N PRO A 100 14.98 -8.38 -6.34
CA PRO A 100 15.45 -7.03 -6.04
C PRO A 100 15.61 -6.15 -7.28
N GLU A 101 15.87 -6.76 -8.44
CA GLU A 101 16.02 -6.04 -9.72
C GLU A 101 14.69 -5.83 -10.48
N ALA A 102 13.57 -6.32 -9.94
CA ALA A 102 12.29 -6.16 -10.60
C ALA A 102 11.75 -4.73 -10.45
N MET A 103 11.25 -4.19 -11.53
CA MET A 103 10.48 -2.94 -11.51
C MET A 103 9.01 -3.24 -11.19
N PHE A 104 8.38 -2.33 -10.45
CA PHE A 104 7.01 -2.50 -9.99
C PHE A 104 6.11 -1.41 -10.53
N LEU A 105 5.22 -1.76 -11.43
CA LEU A 105 4.13 -0.87 -11.86
C LEU A 105 2.91 -1.09 -10.98
N CYS A 106 2.77 -0.24 -9.95
CA CYS A 106 1.61 -0.25 -9.05
C CYS A 106 0.55 0.70 -9.60
N THR A 107 -0.58 0.18 -10.00
CA THR A 107 -1.68 0.99 -10.53
C THR A 107 -3.04 0.42 -10.10
N GLY A 108 -4.11 1.16 -10.36
CA GLY A 108 -5.46 0.72 -10.02
C GLY A 108 -6.53 1.63 -10.60
N THR A 109 -7.78 1.26 -10.34
CA THR A 109 -8.97 1.90 -10.89
C THR A 109 -9.66 2.85 -9.91
N SER A 110 -9.07 3.08 -8.76
CA SER A 110 -9.60 4.05 -7.78
C SER A 110 -9.55 5.47 -8.33
N GLY A 111 -10.60 6.24 -8.04
CA GLY A 111 -10.73 7.62 -8.47
C GLY A 111 -11.76 8.37 -7.65
N PRO A 112 -12.00 9.65 -7.96
CA PRO A 112 -12.97 10.47 -7.24
C PRO A 112 -14.35 9.80 -7.20
N GLY A 113 -14.93 9.70 -6.02
CA GLY A 113 -16.27 9.15 -5.82
C GLY A 113 -16.36 7.62 -5.78
N ASN A 114 -15.24 6.91 -5.86
CA ASN A 114 -15.23 5.44 -5.77
C ASN A 114 -15.61 4.94 -4.36
N ASN A 115 -15.39 5.72 -3.33
CA ASN A 115 -15.65 5.35 -1.93
C ASN A 115 -15.00 4.02 -1.53
N ALA A 116 -13.73 3.83 -1.93
CA ALA A 116 -12.97 2.61 -1.66
C ALA A 116 -13.00 2.25 -0.17
N HIS A 117 -13.23 0.98 0.13
CA HIS A 117 -13.39 0.43 1.48
C HIS A 117 -14.61 0.96 2.27
N GLY A 118 -15.54 1.65 1.61
CA GLY A 118 -16.75 2.20 2.21
C GLY A 118 -18.04 1.57 1.66
N PRO A 119 -19.19 1.87 2.27
CA PRO A 119 -20.49 1.50 1.70
C PRO A 119 -20.67 2.11 0.29
N ASP A 120 -21.38 1.37 -0.57
CA ASP A 120 -21.64 1.79 -1.95
C ASP A 120 -20.36 2.08 -2.77
N GLU A 121 -19.30 1.32 -2.53
CA GLU A 121 -18.07 1.39 -3.34
C GLU A 121 -18.39 1.22 -4.83
N LYS A 122 -17.79 2.06 -5.66
CA LYS A 122 -18.10 2.15 -7.09
C LYS A 122 -16.86 1.93 -7.94
N LEU A 123 -17.05 1.27 -9.07
CA LEU A 123 -16.06 1.17 -10.13
C LEU A 123 -16.45 2.08 -11.31
N HIS A 124 -15.55 2.97 -11.71
CA HIS A 124 -15.73 3.73 -12.94
C HIS A 124 -15.31 2.90 -14.16
N ILE A 125 -16.29 2.23 -14.77
CA ILE A 125 -16.08 1.27 -15.87
C ILE A 125 -15.25 1.86 -17.05
N PRO A 126 -15.49 3.10 -17.53
CA PRO A 126 -14.67 3.65 -18.61
C PRO A 126 -13.20 3.79 -18.25
N SER A 127 -12.86 4.17 -17.01
CA SER A 127 -11.46 4.25 -16.56
C SER A 127 -10.81 2.87 -16.46
N SER A 128 -11.56 1.88 -15.97
CA SER A 128 -11.07 0.50 -15.87
C SER A 128 -10.75 -0.08 -17.24
N LYS A 129 -11.62 0.16 -18.23
CA LYS A 129 -11.37 -0.26 -19.61
C LYS A 129 -10.11 0.40 -20.19
N ARG A 130 -9.95 1.73 -20.02
CA ARG A 130 -8.75 2.44 -20.47
C ARG A 130 -7.48 1.92 -19.82
N LEU A 131 -7.52 1.70 -18.50
CA LEU A 131 -6.38 1.14 -17.79
C LEU A 131 -6.01 -0.27 -18.30
N THR A 132 -7.00 -1.12 -18.57
CA THR A 132 -6.76 -2.45 -19.13
C THR A 132 -6.07 -2.37 -20.48
N VAL A 133 -6.51 -1.47 -21.36
CA VAL A 133 -5.88 -1.26 -22.66
C VAL A 133 -4.46 -0.72 -22.51
N ALA A 134 -4.27 0.28 -21.62
CA ALA A 134 -2.95 0.84 -21.36
C ALA A 134 -1.95 -0.22 -20.87
N LEU A 135 -2.36 -1.06 -19.92
CA LEU A 135 -1.52 -2.14 -19.41
C LEU A 135 -1.21 -3.19 -20.48
N SER A 136 -2.20 -3.54 -21.31
CA SER A 136 -1.98 -4.48 -22.42
C SER A 136 -1.00 -3.93 -23.44
N ALA A 137 -1.11 -2.65 -23.82
CA ALA A 137 -0.18 -1.99 -24.72
C ALA A 137 1.24 -1.91 -24.14
N THR A 138 1.35 -1.57 -22.84
CA THR A 138 2.63 -1.53 -22.13
C THR A 138 3.31 -2.90 -22.14
N ILE A 139 2.57 -3.98 -21.84
CA ILE A 139 3.10 -5.36 -21.85
C ILE A 139 3.56 -5.75 -23.26
N ALA A 140 2.77 -5.43 -24.30
CA ALA A 140 3.13 -5.72 -25.69
C ALA A 140 4.43 -5.00 -26.08
N ALA A 141 4.53 -3.70 -25.81
CA ALA A 141 5.71 -2.91 -26.14
C ALA A 141 6.98 -3.39 -25.42
N ILE A 142 6.87 -3.83 -24.16
CA ILE A 142 8.00 -4.40 -23.42
C ILE A 142 8.42 -5.75 -24.03
N SER A 143 7.46 -6.59 -24.41
CA SER A 143 7.77 -7.91 -24.98
C SER A 143 8.47 -7.85 -26.32
N GLU A 144 8.31 -6.77 -27.09
CA GLU A 144 8.99 -6.53 -28.37
C GLU A 144 10.45 -6.06 -28.18
N ASN A 145 10.81 -5.62 -26.97
CA ASN A 145 12.14 -5.11 -26.64
C ASN A 145 12.97 -6.10 -25.77
N LEU A 146 12.45 -7.29 -25.48
CA LEU A 146 13.14 -8.39 -24.81
C LEU A 146 13.71 -9.38 -25.82
#